data_7f726b843794e41697b6f67317e6c0a5
#
_entry.id   7f726b843794e41697b6f67317e6c0a5
#
_cell.length_a   1.000
_cell.length_b   1.000
_cell.length_c   1.000
_cell.angle_alpha   90.00
_cell.angle_beta   90.00
_cell.angle_gamma   90.00
#
_symmetry.space_group_name_H-M   'P 1'
#
loop_
_entity.id
_entity.type
_entity.pdbx_description
1 polymer ?
#
loop_
_entity_poly.entity_id
_entity_poly.type
_entity_poly.pdbx_seq_one_letter_code
_entity_poly.pdbx_strand_id
1 'polypeptide(L)'
;MKIFLAGASGAIGQPLIAELIRRGHTVTGMSRSDAGAKSLTKLGATVATADARDESSLRNALRQSQADVVINQLTSLPKDPSQLSAALPGDRKLRLEAGGNLLRAAQAEGVRRYVQQLSGFFLKARAALADESDGLLTKASAGVALSAQMYAELEARLQNAGQLECVGLRYGFFYGPRTWYHPDGAVGDQVRRGEMPIIGEGQAVWSWIHIEDAAVATVLALTAPPGIYNIVDDDPSPVARWLPAFARSMGAPPPPKITEEQAREAAGEDAVYYGTKLGGASNEKAKRTFAFRPRRLEWLSQ
;
A
#
# COMPACT_ATOMS: atom_id res chain seq x y z
N MET A 1 18.20 -14.69 3.02
CA MET A 1 17.09 -14.98 3.96
C MET A 1 15.99 -15.75 3.21
N LYS A 2 15.29 -16.61 3.91
CA LYS A 2 14.06 -17.27 3.41
C LYS A 2 12.86 -16.39 3.73
N ILE A 3 12.13 -15.97 2.71
CA ILE A 3 11.03 -15.00 2.82
C ILE A 3 9.70 -15.69 2.51
N PHE A 4 8.74 -15.60 3.42
CA PHE A 4 7.35 -15.98 3.14
C PHE A 4 6.55 -14.72 2.78
N LEU A 5 5.98 -14.68 1.57
CA LEU A 5 5.26 -13.52 1.04
C LEU A 5 3.78 -13.82 0.89
N ALA A 6 2.96 -13.27 1.76
CA ALA A 6 1.50 -13.23 1.62
C ALA A 6 1.09 -12.03 0.75
N GLY A 7 0.13 -12.22 -0.17
CA GLY A 7 -0.22 -11.21 -1.18
C GLY A 7 0.73 -11.19 -2.38
N ALA A 8 1.46 -12.27 -2.61
CA ALA A 8 2.50 -12.41 -3.63
C ALA A 8 2.01 -12.19 -5.07
N SER A 9 0.73 -12.44 -5.38
CA SER A 9 0.13 -12.21 -6.70
C SER A 9 -0.41 -10.79 -6.92
N GLY A 10 -0.37 -9.93 -5.90
CA GLY A 10 -0.84 -8.55 -5.97
C GLY A 10 0.08 -7.63 -6.80
N ALA A 11 -0.33 -6.36 -6.96
CA ALA A 11 0.40 -5.39 -7.76
C ALA A 11 1.86 -5.23 -7.30
N ILE A 12 2.08 -5.05 -5.99
CA ILE A 12 3.43 -4.95 -5.42
C ILE A 12 4.14 -6.31 -5.33
N GLY A 13 3.40 -7.43 -5.23
CA GLY A 13 3.98 -8.76 -5.01
C GLY A 13 4.97 -9.17 -6.11
N GLN A 14 4.63 -8.88 -7.36
CA GLN A 14 5.50 -9.27 -8.49
C GLN A 14 6.83 -8.49 -8.53
N PRO A 15 6.89 -7.14 -8.50
CA PRO A 15 8.15 -6.42 -8.43
C PRO A 15 8.93 -6.75 -7.14
N LEU A 16 8.23 -7.04 -6.05
CA LEU A 16 8.85 -7.43 -4.79
C LEU A 16 9.55 -8.79 -4.89
N ILE A 17 8.92 -9.80 -5.52
CA ILE A 17 9.56 -11.11 -5.77
C ILE A 17 10.82 -10.92 -6.60
N ALA A 18 10.74 -10.16 -7.70
CA ALA A 18 11.88 -9.91 -8.57
C ALA A 18 13.04 -9.24 -7.81
N GLU A 19 12.76 -8.23 -7.00
CA GLU A 19 13.78 -7.52 -6.22
C GLU A 19 14.37 -8.39 -5.10
N LEU A 20 13.55 -9.20 -4.41
CA LEU A 20 14.02 -10.16 -3.40
C LEU A 20 14.97 -11.18 -4.00
N ILE A 21 14.61 -11.80 -5.12
CA ILE A 21 15.45 -12.79 -5.81
C ILE A 21 16.73 -12.15 -6.33
N ARG A 22 16.65 -10.95 -6.93
CA ARG A 22 17.81 -10.18 -7.39
C ARG A 22 18.84 -9.93 -6.28
N ARG A 23 18.37 -9.77 -5.04
CA ARG A 23 19.23 -9.61 -3.85
C ARG A 23 19.62 -10.92 -3.16
N GLY A 24 19.37 -12.07 -3.79
CA GLY A 24 19.79 -13.38 -3.31
C GLY A 24 18.93 -13.95 -2.18
N HIS A 25 17.66 -13.49 -2.02
CA HIS A 25 16.73 -14.09 -1.09
C HIS A 25 15.95 -15.24 -1.75
N THR A 26 15.59 -16.26 -0.96
CA THR A 26 14.68 -17.31 -1.37
C THR A 26 13.26 -16.89 -1.02
N VAL A 27 12.33 -16.93 -1.97
CA VAL A 27 10.94 -16.47 -1.79
C VAL A 27 9.97 -17.64 -1.88
N THR A 28 9.15 -17.81 -0.85
CA THR A 28 7.96 -18.65 -0.88
C THR A 28 6.73 -17.75 -0.95
N GLY A 29 6.09 -17.72 -2.11
CA GLY A 29 4.88 -16.92 -2.33
C GLY A 29 3.62 -17.69 -1.97
N MET A 30 2.73 -17.09 -1.17
CA MET A 30 1.44 -17.68 -0.83
C MET A 30 0.42 -17.49 -1.95
N SER A 31 -0.24 -18.57 -2.38
CA SER A 31 -1.35 -18.53 -3.32
C SER A 31 -2.44 -19.52 -2.93
N ARG A 32 -3.71 -19.17 -3.24
CA ARG A 32 -4.87 -20.08 -3.08
C ARG A 32 -5.31 -20.70 -4.39
N SER A 33 -4.77 -20.24 -5.52
CA SER A 33 -5.22 -20.68 -6.84
C SER A 33 -4.07 -21.19 -7.69
N ASP A 34 -4.35 -22.15 -8.56
CA ASP A 34 -3.38 -22.71 -9.51
C ASP A 34 -2.84 -21.62 -10.47
N ALA A 35 -3.69 -20.70 -10.91
CA ALA A 35 -3.24 -19.58 -11.77
C ALA A 35 -2.24 -18.68 -11.05
N GLY A 36 -2.50 -18.35 -9.77
CA GLY A 36 -1.57 -17.63 -8.92
C GLY A 36 -0.27 -18.41 -8.72
N ALA A 37 -0.36 -19.71 -8.40
CA ALA A 37 0.79 -20.58 -8.24
C ALA A 37 1.69 -20.59 -9.50
N LYS A 38 1.10 -20.79 -10.68
CA LYS A 38 1.83 -20.75 -11.96
C LYS A 38 2.52 -19.41 -12.20
N SER A 39 1.86 -18.30 -11.84
CA SER A 39 2.46 -16.97 -11.97
C SER A 39 3.67 -16.80 -11.05
N LEU A 40 3.58 -17.24 -9.79
CA LEU A 40 4.67 -17.16 -8.83
C LEU A 40 5.87 -18.01 -9.24
N THR A 41 5.63 -19.23 -9.73
CA THR A 41 6.70 -20.11 -10.25
C THR A 41 7.44 -19.46 -11.43
N LYS A 42 6.72 -18.79 -12.35
CA LYS A 42 7.35 -18.07 -13.47
C LYS A 42 8.25 -16.93 -13.00
N LEU A 43 7.98 -16.35 -11.83
CA LEU A 43 8.81 -15.31 -11.21
C LEU A 43 9.99 -15.89 -10.42
N GLY A 44 10.15 -17.22 -10.35
CA GLY A 44 11.23 -17.88 -9.61
C GLY A 44 10.94 -18.10 -8.12
N ALA A 45 9.71 -17.87 -7.66
CA ALA A 45 9.33 -18.15 -6.28
C ALA A 45 8.85 -19.60 -6.10
N THR A 46 9.14 -20.19 -4.94
CA THR A 46 8.47 -21.39 -4.46
C THR A 46 7.03 -21.03 -4.08
N VAL A 47 6.09 -21.98 -4.20
CA VAL A 47 4.67 -21.74 -3.91
C VAL A 47 4.27 -22.45 -2.63
N ALA A 48 3.61 -21.74 -1.73
CA ALA A 48 2.88 -22.29 -0.61
C ALA A 48 1.36 -22.15 -0.85
N THR A 49 0.66 -23.25 -0.89
CA THR A 49 -0.82 -23.26 -0.94
C THR A 49 -1.34 -23.14 0.50
N ALA A 50 -1.90 -21.96 0.85
CA ALA A 50 -2.46 -21.72 2.17
C ALA A 50 -3.61 -20.71 2.08
N ASP A 51 -4.60 -20.86 2.99
CA ASP A 51 -5.65 -19.86 3.18
C ASP A 51 -5.31 -19.00 4.40
N ALA A 52 -5.19 -17.70 4.20
CA ALA A 52 -4.92 -16.75 5.27
C ALA A 52 -6.07 -16.67 6.33
N ARG A 53 -7.25 -17.20 6.04
CA ARG A 53 -8.35 -17.31 6.98
C ARG A 53 -8.21 -18.51 7.93
N ASP A 54 -7.32 -19.44 7.61
CA ASP A 54 -7.02 -20.63 8.43
C ASP A 54 -5.61 -20.53 9.00
N GLU A 55 -5.53 -20.25 10.30
CA GLU A 55 -4.26 -20.12 11.01
C GLU A 55 -3.44 -21.41 10.99
N SER A 56 -4.09 -22.57 11.04
CA SER A 56 -3.39 -23.86 11.01
C SER A 56 -2.75 -24.12 9.64
N SER A 57 -3.44 -23.75 8.56
CA SER A 57 -2.91 -23.76 7.19
C SER A 57 -1.69 -22.85 7.06
N LEU A 58 -1.75 -21.63 7.62
CA LEU A 58 -0.63 -20.69 7.63
C LEU A 58 0.56 -21.22 8.42
N ARG A 59 0.35 -21.79 9.61
CA ARG A 59 1.42 -22.38 10.42
C ARG A 59 2.13 -23.50 9.68
N ASN A 60 1.39 -24.39 9.05
CA ASN A 60 1.96 -25.48 8.25
C ASN A 60 2.81 -24.93 7.07
N ALA A 61 2.30 -23.95 6.35
CA ALA A 61 3.02 -23.32 5.24
C ALA A 61 4.30 -22.59 5.71
N LEU A 62 4.26 -21.88 6.83
CA LEU A 62 5.43 -21.23 7.42
C LEU A 62 6.48 -22.25 7.86
N ARG A 63 6.08 -23.33 8.53
CA ARG A 63 6.98 -24.40 8.95
C ARG A 63 7.67 -25.06 7.75
N GLN A 64 6.91 -25.36 6.69
CA GLN A 64 7.47 -25.96 5.47
C GLN A 64 8.44 -25.02 4.73
N SER A 65 8.14 -23.72 4.70
CA SER A 65 8.99 -22.72 4.08
C SER A 65 10.26 -22.40 4.89
N GLN A 66 10.28 -22.72 6.18
CA GLN A 66 11.34 -22.36 7.12
C GLN A 66 11.67 -20.85 7.05
N ALA A 67 10.66 -20.00 6.97
CA ALA A 67 10.83 -18.58 6.74
C ALA A 67 11.55 -17.88 7.88
N ASP A 68 12.58 -17.10 7.56
CA ASP A 68 13.22 -16.16 8.48
C ASP A 68 12.36 -14.91 8.67
N VAL A 69 11.64 -14.53 7.60
CA VAL A 69 10.85 -13.30 7.51
C VAL A 69 9.51 -13.58 6.86
N VAL A 70 8.45 -13.01 7.41
CA VAL A 70 7.13 -12.91 6.79
C VAL A 70 6.92 -11.49 6.28
N ILE A 71 6.48 -11.35 5.02
CA ILE A 71 6.02 -10.09 4.44
C ILE A 71 4.53 -10.21 4.17
N ASN A 72 3.74 -9.36 4.80
CA ASN A 72 2.29 -9.29 4.63
C ASN A 72 1.88 -8.14 3.70
N GLN A 73 1.51 -8.49 2.46
CA GLN A 73 0.96 -7.59 1.44
C GLN A 73 -0.49 -7.97 1.10
N LEU A 74 -1.20 -8.61 2.03
CA LEU A 74 -2.59 -9.03 1.80
C LEU A 74 -3.52 -7.84 1.65
N THR A 75 -4.21 -7.78 0.53
CA THR A 75 -5.28 -6.83 0.23
C THR A 75 -6.35 -7.50 -0.62
N SER A 76 -7.55 -6.93 -0.61
CA SER A 76 -8.66 -7.34 -1.46
C SER A 76 -9.24 -6.13 -2.20
N LEU A 77 -8.37 -5.27 -2.73
CA LEU A 77 -8.79 -4.11 -3.50
C LEU A 77 -9.24 -4.52 -4.90
N PRO A 78 -10.31 -3.90 -5.44
CA PRO A 78 -10.83 -4.21 -6.76
C PRO A 78 -9.85 -3.73 -7.85
N LYS A 79 -9.97 -4.30 -9.06
CA LYS A 79 -9.23 -3.80 -10.22
C LYS A 79 -9.78 -2.45 -10.70
N ASP A 80 -11.10 -2.27 -10.61
CA ASP A 80 -11.79 -1.04 -10.95
C ASP A 80 -12.02 -0.20 -9.69
N PRO A 81 -11.43 1.01 -9.57
CA PRO A 81 -11.59 1.88 -8.41
C PRO A 81 -13.02 2.33 -8.17
N SER A 82 -13.92 2.31 -9.17
CA SER A 82 -15.34 2.60 -9.00
C SER A 82 -16.03 1.64 -8.02
N GLN A 83 -15.50 0.43 -7.86
CA GLN A 83 -16.00 -0.59 -6.93
C GLN A 83 -15.38 -0.51 -5.54
N LEU A 84 -14.50 0.47 -5.30
CA LEU A 84 -13.72 0.55 -4.06
C LEU A 84 -14.59 0.64 -2.82
N SER A 85 -15.60 1.51 -2.81
CA SER A 85 -16.50 1.69 -1.67
C SER A 85 -17.18 0.38 -1.25
N ALA A 86 -17.66 -0.40 -2.22
CA ALA A 86 -18.27 -1.70 -1.96
C ALA A 86 -17.26 -2.77 -1.50
N ALA A 87 -16.01 -2.69 -1.94
CA ALA A 87 -14.95 -3.67 -1.61
C ALA A 87 -14.30 -3.42 -0.24
N LEU A 88 -14.25 -2.17 0.24
CA LEU A 88 -13.56 -1.78 1.48
C LEU A 88 -13.96 -2.57 2.73
N PRO A 89 -15.24 -2.92 2.99
CA PRO A 89 -15.58 -3.75 4.15
C PRO A 89 -14.90 -5.13 4.12
N GLY A 90 -14.86 -5.76 2.95
CA GLY A 90 -14.17 -7.05 2.74
C GLY A 90 -12.65 -6.94 2.86
N ASP A 91 -12.05 -5.87 2.36
CA ASP A 91 -10.61 -5.61 2.48
C ASP A 91 -10.22 -5.37 3.94
N ARG A 92 -10.99 -4.57 4.69
CA ARG A 92 -10.76 -4.36 6.13
C ARG A 92 -10.84 -5.67 6.92
N LYS A 93 -11.85 -6.49 6.64
CA LYS A 93 -11.99 -7.81 7.26
C LYS A 93 -10.80 -8.72 6.94
N LEU A 94 -10.36 -8.77 5.69
CA LEU A 94 -9.19 -9.54 5.29
C LEU A 94 -7.93 -9.09 6.05
N ARG A 95 -7.66 -7.80 6.11
CA ARG A 95 -6.47 -7.24 6.78
C ARG A 95 -6.48 -7.52 8.28
N LEU A 96 -7.62 -7.36 8.94
CA LEU A 96 -7.73 -7.56 10.39
C LEU A 96 -7.74 -9.04 10.77
N GLU A 97 -8.55 -9.86 10.13
CA GLU A 97 -8.71 -11.27 10.47
C GLU A 97 -7.58 -12.13 9.89
N ALA A 98 -7.45 -12.16 8.58
CA ALA A 98 -6.43 -13.01 7.93
C ALA A 98 -5.01 -12.48 8.17
N GLY A 99 -4.81 -11.16 8.21
CA GLY A 99 -3.55 -10.56 8.62
C GLY A 99 -3.20 -10.85 10.08
N GLY A 100 -4.21 -10.87 10.97
CA GLY A 100 -4.06 -11.29 12.37
C GLY A 100 -3.67 -12.75 12.52
N ASN A 101 -4.29 -13.66 11.75
CA ASN A 101 -3.92 -15.06 11.70
C ASN A 101 -2.45 -15.24 11.26
N LEU A 102 -2.04 -14.51 10.22
CA LEU A 102 -0.66 -14.58 9.72
C LEU A 102 0.36 -14.08 10.75
N LEU A 103 0.06 -13.02 11.48
CA LEU A 103 0.91 -12.50 12.55
C LEU A 103 1.07 -13.54 13.69
N ARG A 104 -0.03 -14.13 14.16
CA ARG A 104 0.00 -15.18 15.20
C ARG A 104 0.73 -16.42 14.72
N ALA A 105 0.49 -16.83 13.47
CA ALA A 105 1.20 -17.96 12.88
C ALA A 105 2.71 -17.71 12.81
N ALA A 106 3.14 -16.50 12.45
CA ALA A 106 4.55 -16.11 12.44
C ALA A 106 5.17 -16.16 13.84
N GLN A 107 4.46 -15.67 14.86
CA GLN A 107 4.88 -15.78 16.27
C GLN A 107 5.02 -17.23 16.73
N ALA A 108 4.01 -18.06 16.45
CA ALA A 108 3.96 -19.46 16.88
C ALA A 108 5.03 -20.34 16.21
N GLU A 109 5.43 -20.03 14.98
CA GLU A 109 6.47 -20.76 14.25
C GLU A 109 7.87 -20.14 14.42
N GLY A 110 8.04 -19.17 15.32
CA GLY A 110 9.34 -18.58 15.66
C GLY A 110 9.98 -17.77 14.54
N VAL A 111 9.18 -17.20 13.65
CA VAL A 111 9.67 -16.27 12.62
C VAL A 111 10.34 -15.08 13.31
N ARG A 112 11.53 -14.69 12.82
CA ARG A 112 12.29 -13.62 13.46
C ARG A 112 11.71 -12.23 13.15
N ARG A 113 11.24 -12.01 11.89
CA ARG A 113 10.81 -10.66 11.43
C ARG A 113 9.49 -10.71 10.67
N TYR A 114 8.70 -9.65 10.87
CA TYR A 114 7.42 -9.46 10.19
C TYR A 114 7.34 -8.06 9.58
N VAL A 115 7.11 -7.98 8.27
CA VAL A 115 6.95 -6.72 7.54
C VAL A 115 5.50 -6.58 7.10
N GLN A 116 4.83 -5.52 7.53
CA GLN A 116 3.41 -5.27 7.30
C GLN A 116 3.17 -4.09 6.36
N GLN A 117 2.36 -4.30 5.33
CA GLN A 117 1.81 -3.21 4.54
C GLN A 117 0.83 -2.37 5.37
N LEU A 118 1.05 -1.07 5.38
CA LEU A 118 0.18 -0.05 5.96
C LEU A 118 -0.11 1.04 4.92
N SER A 119 -0.77 2.14 5.31
CA SER A 119 -1.07 3.27 4.42
C SER A 119 -0.50 4.58 4.95
N GLY A 120 0.16 5.35 4.10
CA GLY A 120 0.77 6.64 4.38
C GLY A 120 -0.11 7.86 4.08
N PHE A 121 -1.37 7.66 3.66
CA PHE A 121 -2.27 8.77 3.34
C PHE A 121 -3.42 8.97 4.35
N PHE A 122 -3.44 8.23 5.46
CA PHE A 122 -4.39 8.44 6.56
C PHE A 122 -3.77 9.16 7.76
N LEU A 123 -2.71 9.93 7.56
CA LEU A 123 -2.06 10.73 8.59
C LEU A 123 -2.84 12.02 8.85
N LYS A 124 -2.80 12.51 10.08
CA LYS A 124 -3.37 13.83 10.41
C LYS A 124 -2.66 14.91 9.62
N ALA A 125 -3.42 15.68 8.86
CA ALA A 125 -2.88 16.84 8.16
C ALA A 125 -2.34 17.89 9.14
N ARG A 126 -1.21 18.51 8.80
CA ARG A 126 -0.61 19.64 9.51
C ARG A 126 0.02 20.61 8.51
N ALA A 127 0.52 21.76 8.96
CA ALA A 127 1.17 22.75 8.09
C ALA A 127 2.42 22.22 7.36
N ALA A 128 3.13 21.26 7.95
CA ALA A 128 4.24 20.53 7.33
C ALA A 128 3.80 19.14 6.89
N LEU A 129 4.65 18.41 6.15
CA LEU A 129 4.42 17.00 5.86
C LEU A 129 4.35 16.18 7.15
N ALA A 130 3.36 15.29 7.24
CA ALA A 130 3.18 14.45 8.41
C ALA A 130 4.28 13.37 8.48
N ASP A 131 4.83 13.14 9.67
CA ASP A 131 5.80 12.09 9.93
C ASP A 131 5.19 10.92 10.73
N GLU A 132 6.00 9.94 11.10
CA GLU A 132 5.54 8.73 11.78
C GLU A 132 5.05 8.96 13.22
N SER A 133 5.37 10.10 13.82
CA SER A 133 4.87 10.51 15.14
C SER A 133 3.46 11.11 15.08
N ASP A 134 3.02 11.53 13.88
CA ASP A 134 1.67 12.05 13.68
C ASP A 134 0.65 10.90 13.71
N GLY A 135 -0.44 11.12 14.43
CA GLY A 135 -1.50 10.12 14.55
C GLY A 135 -2.30 9.94 13.26
N LEU A 136 -3.07 8.86 13.19
CA LEU A 136 -3.96 8.57 12.07
C LEU A 136 -5.30 9.31 12.19
N LEU A 137 -5.97 9.53 11.06
CA LEU A 137 -7.22 10.27 10.89
C LEU A 137 -8.45 9.47 11.35
N THR A 138 -8.47 9.08 12.61
CA THR A 138 -9.59 8.32 13.19
C THR A 138 -10.88 9.14 13.37
N LYS A 139 -10.80 10.46 13.13
CA LYS A 139 -11.94 11.40 13.10
C LYS A 139 -11.90 12.15 11.77
N ALA A 140 -12.62 11.64 10.76
CA ALA A 140 -12.71 12.17 9.41
C ALA A 140 -14.06 11.81 8.79
N SER A 141 -14.22 11.86 7.47
CA SER A 141 -15.38 11.26 6.80
C SER A 141 -15.48 9.75 7.11
N ALA A 142 -16.64 9.17 7.02
CA ALA A 142 -16.93 7.84 7.57
C ALA A 142 -15.98 6.73 7.04
N GLY A 143 -15.77 6.65 5.73
CA GLY A 143 -14.91 5.62 5.13
C GLY A 143 -13.43 5.86 5.42
N VAL A 144 -12.99 7.13 5.43
CA VAL A 144 -11.63 7.52 5.82
C VAL A 144 -11.36 7.17 7.28
N ALA A 145 -12.28 7.51 8.19
CA ALA A 145 -12.15 7.21 9.61
C ALA A 145 -12.09 5.70 9.88
N LEU A 146 -12.96 4.90 9.25
CA LEU A 146 -12.96 3.44 9.37
C LEU A 146 -11.65 2.82 8.86
N SER A 147 -11.10 3.34 7.77
CA SER A 147 -9.82 2.88 7.24
C SER A 147 -8.66 3.26 8.16
N ALA A 148 -8.64 4.49 8.66
CA ALA A 148 -7.63 4.95 9.61
C ALA A 148 -7.67 4.17 10.94
N GLN A 149 -8.86 3.84 11.46
CA GLN A 149 -9.03 3.00 12.64
C GLN A 149 -8.47 1.60 12.42
N MET A 150 -8.76 0.97 11.27
CA MET A 150 -8.17 -0.33 10.91
C MET A 150 -6.63 -0.27 10.89
N TYR A 151 -6.03 0.75 10.27
CA TYR A 151 -4.58 0.87 10.25
C TYR A 151 -4.00 1.15 11.64
N ALA A 152 -4.68 1.95 12.48
CA ALA A 152 -4.27 2.14 13.87
C ALA A 152 -4.25 0.82 14.65
N GLU A 153 -5.24 -0.05 14.43
CA GLU A 153 -5.27 -1.38 15.04
C GLU A 153 -4.13 -2.27 14.52
N LEU A 154 -3.85 -2.27 13.22
CA LEU A 154 -2.73 -3.02 12.66
C LEU A 154 -1.39 -2.55 13.24
N GLU A 155 -1.17 -1.24 13.36
CA GLU A 155 0.04 -0.67 13.98
C GLU A 155 0.18 -1.07 15.45
N ALA A 156 -0.92 -1.00 16.21
CA ALA A 156 -0.93 -1.43 17.61
C ALA A 156 -0.59 -2.92 17.75
N ARG A 157 -1.06 -3.79 16.86
CA ARG A 157 -0.70 -5.22 16.84
C ARG A 157 0.80 -5.42 16.61
N LEU A 158 1.43 -4.65 15.70
CA LEU A 158 2.87 -4.73 15.46
C LEU A 158 3.68 -4.29 16.67
N GLN A 159 3.25 -3.23 17.35
CA GLN A 159 3.91 -2.72 18.57
C GLN A 159 3.82 -3.70 19.74
N ASN A 160 2.77 -4.52 19.79
CA ASN A 160 2.50 -5.49 20.85
C ASN A 160 2.85 -6.95 20.43
N ALA A 161 3.64 -7.16 19.39
CA ALA A 161 3.97 -8.48 18.88
C ALA A 161 5.08 -9.25 19.66
N GLY A 162 5.42 -8.79 20.86
CA GLY A 162 6.38 -9.44 21.73
C GLY A 162 7.82 -9.41 21.17
N GLN A 163 8.43 -10.57 20.98
CA GLN A 163 9.81 -10.68 20.49
C GLN A 163 9.93 -10.65 18.95
N LEU A 164 8.82 -10.64 18.22
CA LEU A 164 8.82 -10.58 16.77
C LEU A 164 9.25 -9.17 16.31
N GLU A 165 10.32 -9.09 15.54
CA GLU A 165 10.81 -7.83 14.98
C GLU A 165 9.85 -7.30 13.92
N CYS A 166 8.97 -6.39 14.29
CA CYS A 166 7.93 -5.88 13.40
C CYS A 166 8.32 -4.57 12.72
N VAL A 167 8.11 -4.49 11.40
CA VAL A 167 8.27 -3.29 10.59
C VAL A 167 6.97 -3.02 9.85
N GLY A 168 6.40 -1.83 10.06
CA GLY A 168 5.24 -1.35 9.33
C GLY A 168 5.64 -0.36 8.24
N LEU A 169 5.18 -0.57 7.01
CA LEU A 169 5.47 0.29 5.87
C LEU A 169 4.20 1.00 5.42
N ARG A 170 4.10 2.28 5.74
CA ARG A 170 3.01 3.16 5.33
C ARG A 170 3.27 3.65 3.91
N TYR A 171 2.81 2.89 2.93
CA TYR A 171 2.95 3.29 1.53
C TYR A 171 2.03 4.44 1.16
N GLY A 172 2.54 5.33 0.30
CA GLY A 172 1.74 6.31 -0.43
C GLY A 172 0.84 5.65 -1.48
N PHE A 173 0.16 6.47 -2.28
CA PHE A 173 -0.60 5.99 -3.43
C PHE A 173 0.35 5.33 -4.44
N PHE A 174 0.09 4.07 -4.77
CA PHE A 174 0.88 3.35 -5.76
C PHE A 174 0.63 3.88 -7.16
N TYR A 175 1.70 4.21 -7.88
CA TYR A 175 1.67 4.48 -9.31
C TYR A 175 2.68 3.60 -10.06
N GLY A 176 2.58 3.59 -11.40
CA GLY A 176 3.41 2.76 -12.26
C GLY A 176 2.71 1.48 -12.71
N PRO A 177 3.45 0.53 -13.30
CA PRO A 177 2.86 -0.64 -13.97
C PRO A 177 1.91 -1.46 -13.09
N ARG A 178 0.73 -1.81 -13.63
CA ARG A 178 -0.31 -2.64 -12.96
C ARG A 178 -0.95 -2.00 -11.74
N THR A 179 -0.83 -0.68 -11.58
CA THR A 179 -1.58 0.09 -10.58
C THR A 179 -2.74 0.82 -11.25
N TRP A 180 -3.64 1.36 -10.46
CA TRP A 180 -4.70 2.23 -10.98
C TRP A 180 -4.15 3.48 -11.64
N TYR A 181 -3.07 4.05 -11.06
CA TYR A 181 -2.40 5.28 -11.50
C TYR A 181 -1.23 4.97 -12.45
N HIS A 182 -1.54 4.27 -13.50
CA HIS A 182 -0.71 4.08 -14.70
C HIS A 182 -1.47 4.61 -15.91
N PRO A 183 -0.83 5.13 -16.97
CA PRO A 183 -1.54 5.52 -18.19
C PRO A 183 -2.52 4.46 -18.69
N ASP A 184 -2.15 3.19 -18.67
CA ASP A 184 -3.02 2.06 -19.06
C ASP A 184 -3.79 1.46 -17.88
N GLY A 185 -3.85 2.14 -16.75
CA GLY A 185 -4.61 1.74 -15.56
C GLY A 185 -6.02 2.34 -15.54
N ALA A 186 -6.85 1.83 -14.62
CA ALA A 186 -8.26 2.24 -14.55
C ALA A 186 -8.45 3.75 -14.31
N VAL A 187 -7.58 4.39 -13.52
CA VAL A 187 -7.62 5.85 -13.33
C VAL A 187 -7.15 6.58 -14.57
N GLY A 188 -6.15 6.04 -15.30
CA GLY A 188 -5.75 6.58 -16.62
C GLY A 188 -6.92 6.62 -17.59
N ASP A 189 -7.72 5.56 -17.64
CA ASP A 189 -8.93 5.52 -18.46
C ASP A 189 -10.00 6.52 -18.02
N GLN A 190 -10.23 6.66 -16.71
CA GLN A 190 -11.15 7.68 -16.17
C GLN A 190 -10.71 9.10 -16.53
N VAL A 191 -9.41 9.40 -16.43
CA VAL A 191 -8.85 10.71 -16.79
C VAL A 191 -9.03 10.99 -18.28
N ARG A 192 -8.80 10.02 -19.17
CA ARG A 192 -9.06 10.19 -20.63
C ARG A 192 -10.52 10.50 -20.93
N ARG A 193 -11.45 9.93 -20.15
CA ARG A 193 -12.90 10.20 -20.30
C ARG A 193 -13.38 11.46 -19.60
N GLY A 194 -12.49 12.18 -18.88
CA GLY A 194 -12.86 13.35 -18.10
C GLY A 194 -13.70 13.03 -16.85
N GLU A 195 -13.63 11.79 -16.35
CA GLU A 195 -14.42 11.30 -15.22
C GLU A 195 -13.72 11.49 -13.86
N MET A 196 -12.48 11.98 -13.85
CA MET A 196 -11.75 12.29 -12.63
C MET A 196 -11.60 13.80 -12.46
N PRO A 197 -12.49 14.46 -11.68
CA PRO A 197 -12.49 15.91 -11.53
C PRO A 197 -11.50 16.37 -10.44
N ILE A 198 -11.11 17.65 -10.53
CA ILE A 198 -10.57 18.42 -9.43
C ILE A 198 -11.74 18.92 -8.59
N ILE A 199 -11.79 18.54 -7.31
CA ILE A 199 -12.84 18.92 -6.37
C ILE A 199 -12.43 20.21 -5.65
N GLY A 200 -13.29 21.24 -5.68
CA GLY A 200 -12.97 22.54 -5.13
C GLY A 200 -11.69 23.12 -5.73
N GLU A 201 -10.79 23.57 -4.88
CA GLU A 201 -9.47 24.06 -5.31
C GLU A 201 -8.41 22.94 -5.44
N GLY A 202 -8.76 21.68 -5.17
CA GLY A 202 -7.86 20.53 -5.27
C GLY A 202 -6.64 20.61 -4.37
N GLN A 203 -6.79 21.17 -3.16
CA GLN A 203 -5.68 21.45 -2.25
C GLN A 203 -5.20 20.23 -1.45
N ALA A 204 -5.94 19.10 -1.45
CA ALA A 204 -5.49 17.88 -0.80
C ALA A 204 -4.12 17.44 -1.35
N VAL A 205 -3.16 17.24 -0.46
CA VAL A 205 -1.80 16.81 -0.82
C VAL A 205 -1.72 15.29 -0.79
N TRP A 206 -1.45 14.70 -1.93
CA TRP A 206 -1.26 13.25 -2.07
C TRP A 206 0.22 12.92 -2.06
N SER A 207 0.57 11.87 -1.30
CA SER A 207 1.92 11.29 -1.30
C SER A 207 1.92 10.02 -2.12
N TRP A 208 2.84 9.95 -3.08
CA TRP A 208 2.95 8.89 -4.06
C TRP A 208 4.10 7.94 -3.76
N ILE A 209 4.08 6.78 -4.36
CA ILE A 209 5.24 5.88 -4.42
C ILE A 209 5.15 5.01 -5.67
N HIS A 210 6.21 4.99 -6.46
CA HIS A 210 6.29 4.05 -7.58
C HIS A 210 6.31 2.62 -7.07
N ILE A 211 5.57 1.74 -7.72
CA ILE A 211 5.38 0.36 -7.25
C ILE A 211 6.69 -0.43 -7.11
N GLU A 212 7.68 -0.16 -7.97
CA GLU A 212 9.00 -0.77 -7.89
C GLU A 212 9.83 -0.19 -6.73
N ASP A 213 9.73 1.12 -6.47
CA ASP A 213 10.42 1.74 -5.34
C ASP A 213 9.82 1.28 -4.00
N ALA A 214 8.51 1.02 -3.97
CA ALA A 214 7.87 0.38 -2.83
C ALA A 214 8.43 -1.04 -2.59
N ALA A 215 8.68 -1.81 -3.66
CA ALA A 215 9.33 -3.11 -3.57
C ALA A 215 10.77 -2.98 -3.05
N VAL A 216 11.56 -2.03 -3.56
CA VAL A 216 12.91 -1.74 -3.06
C VAL A 216 12.89 -1.37 -1.58
N ALA A 217 11.99 -0.46 -1.16
CA ALA A 217 11.85 -0.06 0.24
C ALA A 217 11.49 -1.25 1.14
N THR A 218 10.63 -2.16 0.65
CA THR A 218 10.26 -3.38 1.38
C THR A 218 11.48 -4.27 1.62
N VAL A 219 12.35 -4.41 0.63
CA VAL A 219 13.58 -5.21 0.77
C VAL A 219 14.59 -4.53 1.69
N LEU A 220 14.74 -3.21 1.63
CA LEU A 220 15.57 -2.45 2.56
C LEU A 220 15.09 -2.61 4.02
N ALA A 221 13.77 -2.67 4.22
CA ALA A 221 13.16 -2.87 5.53
C ALA A 221 13.45 -4.24 6.17
N LEU A 222 13.96 -5.23 5.43
CA LEU A 222 14.34 -6.54 5.99
C LEU A 222 15.44 -6.46 7.05
N THR A 223 16.23 -5.39 7.04
CA THR A 223 17.31 -5.15 8.00
C THR A 223 17.14 -3.85 8.79
N ALA A 224 16.05 -3.09 8.55
CA ALA A 224 15.77 -1.87 9.29
C ALA A 224 15.43 -2.15 10.75
N PRO A 225 15.69 -1.24 11.70
CA PRO A 225 15.18 -1.35 13.06
C PRO A 225 13.65 -1.53 13.08
N PRO A 226 13.09 -2.30 14.02
CA PRO A 226 11.64 -2.40 14.20
C PRO A 226 11.00 -1.01 14.35
N GLY A 227 9.81 -0.85 13.77
CA GLY A 227 9.07 0.42 13.83
C GLY A 227 8.22 0.67 12.60
N ILE A 228 7.59 1.84 12.56
CA ILE A 228 6.75 2.30 11.44
C ILE A 228 7.54 3.29 10.59
N TYR A 229 7.39 3.20 9.26
CA TYR A 229 8.08 4.04 8.28
C TYR A 229 7.12 4.48 7.18
N ASN A 230 7.11 5.77 6.86
CA ASN A 230 6.42 6.29 5.68
C ASN A 230 7.25 6.01 4.43
N ILE A 231 6.65 5.34 3.46
CA ILE A 231 7.28 4.97 2.19
C ILE A 231 6.56 5.70 1.07
N VAL A 232 7.00 6.92 0.83
CA VAL A 232 6.48 7.84 -0.16
C VAL A 232 7.64 8.45 -0.95
N ASP A 233 7.36 9.03 -2.13
CA ASP A 233 8.37 9.77 -2.89
C ASP A 233 8.66 11.17 -2.32
N ASP A 234 9.50 11.93 -3.03
CA ASP A 234 9.91 13.28 -2.62
C ASP A 234 9.01 14.39 -3.17
N ASP A 235 7.91 14.04 -3.86
CA ASP A 235 7.03 14.98 -4.56
C ASP A 235 5.56 14.96 -4.07
N PRO A 236 5.28 15.02 -2.74
CA PRO A 236 3.90 15.16 -2.28
C PRO A 236 3.29 16.40 -2.92
N SER A 237 2.13 16.23 -3.56
CA SER A 237 1.59 17.25 -4.44
C SER A 237 0.08 17.42 -4.28
N PRO A 238 -0.44 18.67 -4.32
CA PRO A 238 -1.87 18.91 -4.33
C PRO A 238 -2.51 18.35 -5.60
N VAL A 239 -3.77 17.93 -5.48
CA VAL A 239 -4.57 17.39 -6.60
C VAL A 239 -4.57 18.35 -7.79
N ALA A 240 -4.70 19.65 -7.54
CA ALA A 240 -4.66 20.70 -8.56
C ALA A 240 -3.34 20.74 -9.36
N ARG A 241 -2.27 20.11 -8.86
CA ARG A 241 -0.97 20.06 -9.55
C ARG A 241 -0.75 18.69 -10.21
N TRP A 242 -0.91 17.59 -9.45
CA TRP A 242 -0.56 16.28 -9.98
C TRP A 242 -1.56 15.76 -11.02
N LEU A 243 -2.88 15.99 -10.84
CA LEU A 243 -3.88 15.43 -11.75
C LEU A 243 -3.82 16.04 -13.16
N PRO A 244 -3.67 17.38 -13.35
CA PRO A 244 -3.40 17.93 -14.67
C PRO A 244 -2.06 17.44 -15.28
N ALA A 245 -1.03 17.24 -14.46
CA ALA A 245 0.26 16.73 -14.95
C ALA A 245 0.12 15.27 -15.42
N PHE A 246 -0.61 14.43 -14.66
CA PHE A 246 -0.91 13.05 -15.05
C PHE A 246 -1.75 13.01 -16.35
N ALA A 247 -2.76 13.86 -16.50
CA ALA A 247 -3.53 13.96 -17.74
C ALA A 247 -2.63 14.35 -18.93
N ARG A 248 -1.77 15.36 -18.79
CA ARG A 248 -0.84 15.76 -19.86
C ARG A 248 0.13 14.65 -20.25
N SER A 249 0.68 13.90 -19.28
CA SER A 249 1.65 12.82 -19.56
C SER A 249 1.11 11.71 -20.47
N MET A 250 -0.22 11.59 -20.57
CA MET A 250 -0.88 10.60 -21.43
C MET A 250 -1.66 11.23 -22.59
N GLY A 251 -1.52 12.53 -22.82
CA GLY A 251 -2.25 13.25 -23.88
C GLY A 251 -3.76 13.36 -23.65
N ALA A 252 -4.22 13.24 -22.40
CA ALA A 252 -5.61 13.36 -22.03
C ALA A 252 -6.04 14.85 -21.89
N PRO A 253 -7.35 15.14 -22.02
CA PRO A 253 -7.87 16.50 -21.80
C PRO A 253 -7.64 16.96 -20.36
N PRO A 254 -7.62 18.28 -20.11
CA PRO A 254 -7.55 18.80 -18.75
C PRO A 254 -8.69 18.26 -17.87
N PRO A 255 -8.42 17.89 -16.61
CA PRO A 255 -9.45 17.43 -15.69
C PRO A 255 -10.54 18.48 -15.50
N PRO A 256 -11.83 18.08 -15.47
CA PRO A 256 -12.91 19.02 -15.15
C PRO A 256 -12.80 19.47 -13.69
N LYS A 257 -13.36 20.66 -13.38
CA LYS A 257 -13.52 21.15 -12.01
C LYS A 257 -14.96 21.02 -11.58
N ILE A 258 -15.19 20.57 -10.34
CA ILE A 258 -16.51 20.52 -9.72
C ILE A 258 -16.43 21.10 -8.31
N THR A 259 -17.56 21.55 -7.79
CA THR A 259 -17.66 22.03 -6.41
C THR A 259 -17.61 20.86 -5.41
N GLU A 260 -17.30 21.16 -4.15
CA GLU A 260 -17.38 20.15 -3.08
C GLU A 260 -18.80 19.59 -2.92
N GLU A 261 -19.83 20.41 -3.16
CA GLU A 261 -21.23 20.01 -3.10
C GLU A 261 -21.57 18.99 -4.20
N GLN A 262 -21.18 19.28 -5.44
CA GLN A 262 -21.34 18.34 -6.57
C GLN A 262 -20.61 17.02 -6.32
N ALA A 263 -19.39 17.09 -5.77
CA ALA A 263 -18.62 15.88 -5.42
C ALA A 263 -19.30 15.06 -4.31
N ARG A 264 -19.87 15.73 -3.31
CA ARG A 264 -20.59 15.11 -2.19
C ARG A 264 -21.84 14.38 -2.68
N GLU A 265 -22.60 15.01 -3.56
CA GLU A 265 -23.80 14.41 -4.17
C GLU A 265 -23.45 13.20 -5.05
N ALA A 266 -22.39 13.30 -5.87
CA ALA A 266 -22.02 12.26 -6.83
C ALA A 266 -21.30 11.07 -6.20
N ALA A 267 -20.41 11.30 -5.21
CA ALA A 267 -19.47 10.29 -4.71
C ALA A 267 -19.27 10.30 -3.18
N GLY A 268 -20.05 11.12 -2.46
CA GLY A 268 -20.06 11.16 -1.01
C GLY A 268 -18.92 11.97 -0.37
N GLU A 269 -18.97 12.05 0.97
CA GLU A 269 -18.04 12.88 1.76
C GLU A 269 -16.58 12.39 1.68
N ASP A 270 -16.35 11.10 1.46
CA ASP A 270 -14.99 10.57 1.30
C ASP A 270 -14.32 11.14 0.04
N ALA A 271 -15.05 11.31 -1.06
CA ALA A 271 -14.50 11.93 -2.27
C ALA A 271 -14.07 13.39 -2.04
N VAL A 272 -14.89 14.15 -1.32
CA VAL A 272 -14.54 15.52 -0.89
C VAL A 272 -13.28 15.49 -0.02
N TYR A 273 -13.20 14.55 0.92
CA TYR A 273 -12.03 14.41 1.78
C TYR A 273 -10.75 14.15 1.00
N TYR A 274 -10.77 13.20 0.05
CA TYR A 274 -9.62 12.90 -0.82
C TYR A 274 -9.25 14.07 -1.73
N GLY A 275 -10.21 14.87 -2.16
CA GLY A 275 -9.99 16.03 -3.03
C GLY A 275 -9.45 17.27 -2.30
N THR A 276 -9.79 17.43 -1.01
CA THR A 276 -9.62 18.73 -0.32
C THR A 276 -8.95 18.67 1.06
N LYS A 277 -8.82 17.51 1.71
CA LYS A 277 -8.42 17.40 3.12
C LYS A 277 -7.16 16.57 3.40
N LEU A 278 -6.72 15.69 2.50
CA LEU A 278 -5.52 14.89 2.74
C LEU A 278 -4.29 15.78 2.89
N GLY A 279 -3.43 15.43 3.85
CA GLY A 279 -2.10 16.00 4.03
C GLY A 279 -1.02 15.06 3.49
N GLY A 280 0.11 15.64 3.05
CA GLY A 280 1.25 14.87 2.58
C GLY A 280 2.04 14.21 3.72
N ALA A 281 2.75 13.14 3.43
CA ALA A 281 3.64 12.42 4.34
C ALA A 281 5.12 12.69 4.03
N SER A 282 5.95 12.66 5.07
CA SER A 282 7.41 12.76 4.98
C SER A 282 8.04 11.36 4.98
N ASN A 283 9.02 11.12 4.12
CA ASN A 283 9.82 9.90 4.04
C ASN A 283 11.19 10.02 4.73
N GLU A 284 11.46 11.11 5.43
CA GLU A 284 12.77 11.43 6.00
C GLU A 284 13.28 10.37 6.98
N LYS A 285 12.40 9.71 7.73
CA LYS A 285 12.78 8.60 8.61
C LYS A 285 13.31 7.41 7.82
N ALA A 286 12.63 6.99 6.76
CA ALA A 286 13.06 5.89 5.89
C ALA A 286 14.40 6.22 5.20
N LYS A 287 14.58 7.44 4.70
CA LYS A 287 15.82 7.92 4.09
C LYS A 287 17.00 7.85 5.05
N ARG A 288 16.83 8.32 6.28
CA ARG A 288 17.89 8.29 7.30
C ARG A 288 18.20 6.89 7.82
N THR A 289 17.16 6.04 7.97
CA THR A 289 17.32 4.74 8.65
C THR A 289 17.89 3.67 7.73
N PHE A 290 17.43 3.58 6.50
CA PHE A 290 17.88 2.53 5.57
C PHE A 290 18.21 3.04 4.16
N ALA A 291 18.58 4.30 4.06
CA ALA A 291 19.02 4.95 2.82
C ALA A 291 18.02 4.81 1.66
N PHE A 292 16.72 4.84 1.96
CA PHE A 292 15.67 4.84 0.95
C PHE A 292 15.82 6.03 0.01
N ARG A 293 15.74 5.79 -1.30
CA ARG A 293 15.89 6.81 -2.34
C ARG A 293 14.85 6.56 -3.42
N PRO A 294 13.65 7.14 -3.29
CA PRO A 294 12.62 7.01 -4.30
C PRO A 294 12.98 7.83 -5.55
N ARG A 295 12.44 7.43 -6.70
CA ARG A 295 12.43 8.28 -7.89
C ARG A 295 11.50 9.48 -7.69
N ARG A 296 11.71 10.53 -8.49
CA ARG A 296 10.79 11.66 -8.58
C ARG A 296 9.48 11.21 -9.23
N LEU A 297 8.38 11.88 -8.90
CA LEU A 297 7.08 11.60 -9.51
C LEU A 297 7.15 11.87 -11.02
N GLU A 298 7.04 10.82 -11.82
CA GLU A 298 7.38 10.84 -13.25
C GLU A 298 6.60 11.90 -14.05
N TRP A 299 5.30 12.06 -13.79
CA TRP A 299 4.49 13.05 -14.52
C TRP A 299 4.65 14.49 -14.04
N LEU A 300 5.37 14.76 -12.95
CA LEU A 300 5.77 16.11 -12.54
C LEU A 300 7.14 16.50 -13.08
N SER A 301 7.88 15.55 -13.59
CA SER A 301 9.26 15.76 -14.08
C SER A 301 9.33 15.99 -15.60
N GLN A 302 8.16 16.02 -16.26
CA GLN A 302 8.03 16.25 -17.71
C GLN A 302 7.75 17.72 -18.03
#